data_f588eda8a94f95f0bbbb157a7a73dc20
#
_entry.id   f588eda8a94f95f0bbbb157a7a73dc20
#
_cell.length_a   1.000
_cell.length_b   1.000
_cell.length_c   1.000
_cell.angle_alpha   90.00
_cell.angle_beta   90.00
_cell.angle_gamma   90.00
#
_symmetry.space_group_name_H-M   'P 1'
#
loop_
_entity.id
_entity.type
_entity.pdbx_description
1 polymer ?
#
loop_
_entity_poly.entity_id
_entity_poly.type
_entity_poly.pdbx_seq_one_letter_code
_entity_poly.pdbx_strand_id
1 'polypeptide(L)'
;MAEPLFQRVAIIGIGLIGSSLARVIRRDSPKTHIVACARRAETLAAVRRLLIADETTDDPAAAVAGADLVVIATPLSAYAEIAAKIAPALKDGAIVTDVGSVKEAAIRDLRPMLRDGVHLVPGHPVAGTEHSGPEAGFAEMFHDRWCILTPLPDTAPGALAKVTALWQLAQMKVVTMPAEHHDRVLAMTSHLPHLIAYTIVGTANALGDDLKSEVIAFSAGGFRDFTRIAASDPVMWRDIFLNNREAVLDVIQRFSEDLTALQRAIRRGEGDTLEDWFIRTRAIRRSVIEAKQA
;
A
#
# COMPACT_ATOMS: atom_id res chain seq x y z
N MET A 1 -30.45 -3.91 15.20
CA MET A 1 -29.08 -3.62 14.73
C MET A 1 -28.64 -4.78 13.87
N ALA A 2 -28.16 -4.53 12.65
CA ALA A 2 -27.70 -5.58 11.73
C ALA A 2 -26.55 -6.42 12.33
N GLU A 3 -26.43 -7.66 11.89
CA GLU A 3 -25.28 -8.50 12.23
C GLU A 3 -24.00 -7.91 11.63
N PRO A 4 -22.85 -8.02 12.31
CA PRO A 4 -21.58 -7.52 11.78
C PRO A 4 -21.17 -8.35 10.56
N LEU A 5 -20.47 -7.73 9.62
CA LEU A 5 -19.93 -8.36 8.42
C LEU A 5 -19.00 -9.54 8.76
N PHE A 6 -18.24 -9.40 9.85
CA PHE A 6 -17.39 -10.41 10.46
C PHE A 6 -17.58 -10.39 11.98
N GLN A 7 -17.68 -11.56 12.62
CA GLN A 7 -17.79 -11.64 14.08
C GLN A 7 -16.42 -11.39 14.74
N ARG A 8 -15.32 -11.96 14.18
CA ARG A 8 -13.96 -11.82 14.67
C ARG A 8 -12.99 -11.49 13.54
N VAL A 9 -12.23 -10.42 13.69
CA VAL A 9 -11.21 -9.95 12.74
C VAL A 9 -9.85 -9.94 13.43
N ALA A 10 -8.86 -10.61 12.84
CA ALA A 10 -7.47 -10.52 13.24
C ALA A 10 -6.70 -9.58 12.31
N ILE A 11 -5.98 -8.60 12.85
CA ILE A 11 -5.14 -7.69 12.10
C ILE A 11 -3.68 -7.96 12.48
N ILE A 12 -2.93 -8.57 11.57
CA ILE A 12 -1.51 -8.86 11.73
C ILE A 12 -0.70 -7.69 11.18
N GLY A 13 -0.09 -6.93 12.08
CA GLY A 13 0.53 -5.64 11.74
C GLY A 13 -0.43 -4.48 11.99
N ILE A 14 -0.26 -3.80 13.11
CA ILE A 14 -1.12 -2.69 13.53
C ILE A 14 -0.39 -1.34 13.38
N GLY A 15 0.23 -1.17 12.19
CA GLY A 15 0.82 0.10 11.74
C GLY A 15 -0.23 1.10 11.27
N LEU A 16 0.14 2.01 10.37
CA LEU A 16 -0.76 3.04 9.81
C LEU A 16 -2.04 2.42 9.22
N ILE A 17 -1.91 1.50 8.27
CA ILE A 17 -3.06 0.89 7.56
C ILE A 17 -3.89 0.02 8.51
N GLY A 18 -3.23 -0.89 9.25
CA GLY A 18 -3.94 -1.80 10.17
C GLY A 18 -4.70 -1.07 11.26
N SER A 19 -4.13 -0.01 11.84
CA SER A 19 -4.79 0.78 12.87
C SER A 19 -5.90 1.68 12.33
N SER A 20 -5.77 2.16 11.09
CA SER A 20 -6.84 2.90 10.42
C SER A 20 -8.02 1.99 10.12
N LEU A 21 -7.77 0.77 9.64
CA LEU A 21 -8.83 -0.22 9.41
C LEU A 21 -9.51 -0.64 10.73
N ALA A 22 -8.74 -0.82 11.81
CA ALA A 22 -9.30 -1.11 13.13
C ALA A 22 -10.26 0.00 13.58
N ARG A 23 -9.91 1.29 13.34
CA ARG A 23 -10.80 2.42 13.67
C ARG A 23 -12.07 2.44 12.82
N VAL A 24 -11.97 2.12 11.53
CA VAL A 24 -13.16 1.96 10.67
C VAL A 24 -14.08 0.88 11.22
N ILE A 25 -13.54 -0.31 11.50
CA ILE A 25 -14.33 -1.43 12.03
C ILE A 25 -14.95 -1.04 13.38
N ARG A 26 -14.21 -0.40 14.26
CA ARG A 26 -14.70 0.04 15.58
C ARG A 26 -15.85 1.06 15.45
N ARG A 27 -15.76 1.98 14.49
CA ARG A 27 -16.79 3.01 14.24
C ARG A 27 -18.04 2.43 13.60
N ASP A 28 -17.88 1.63 12.53
CA ASP A 28 -18.96 1.28 11.61
C ASP A 28 -19.47 -0.16 11.80
N SER A 29 -18.74 -1.00 12.54
CA SER A 29 -19.11 -2.38 12.93
C SER A 29 -18.73 -2.68 14.38
N PRO A 30 -19.28 -1.94 15.37
CA PRO A 30 -18.81 -1.96 16.76
C PRO A 30 -19.00 -3.31 17.47
N LYS A 31 -19.77 -4.23 16.89
CA LYS A 31 -19.93 -5.60 17.42
C LYS A 31 -18.84 -6.57 16.94
N THR A 32 -18.04 -6.17 15.98
CA THR A 32 -16.92 -6.99 15.50
C THR A 32 -15.84 -7.05 16.57
N HIS A 33 -15.44 -8.24 16.96
CA HIS A 33 -14.33 -8.46 17.87
C HIS A 33 -13.00 -8.35 17.12
N ILE A 34 -12.14 -7.40 17.51
CA ILE A 34 -10.87 -7.11 16.85
C ILE A 34 -9.72 -7.63 17.68
N VAL A 35 -8.87 -8.46 17.07
CA VAL A 35 -7.59 -8.91 17.64
C VAL A 35 -6.45 -8.24 16.88
N ALA A 36 -5.62 -7.47 17.58
CA ALA A 36 -4.45 -6.83 16.99
C ALA A 36 -3.17 -7.60 17.33
N CYS A 37 -2.37 -7.92 16.32
CA CYS A 37 -1.11 -8.59 16.49
C CYS A 37 0.07 -7.69 16.06
N ALA A 38 1.07 -7.57 16.94
CA ALA A 38 2.32 -6.86 16.63
C ALA A 38 3.48 -7.40 17.45
N ARG A 39 4.67 -7.41 16.89
CA ARG A 39 5.89 -7.92 17.52
C ARG A 39 6.38 -7.08 18.69
N ARG A 40 6.17 -5.75 18.67
CA ARG A 40 6.71 -4.81 19.65
C ARG A 40 5.72 -4.54 20.76
N ALA A 41 6.14 -4.71 22.01
CA ALA A 41 5.33 -4.46 23.20
C ALA A 41 4.80 -3.02 23.25
N GLU A 42 5.61 -2.04 22.83
CA GLU A 42 5.24 -0.62 22.79
C GLU A 42 4.07 -0.40 21.82
N THR A 43 4.09 -1.07 20.65
CA THR A 43 2.98 -1.00 19.68
C THR A 43 1.69 -1.57 20.28
N LEU A 44 1.76 -2.72 20.95
CA LEU A 44 0.59 -3.32 21.62
C LEU A 44 0.08 -2.45 22.78
N ALA A 45 0.98 -1.80 23.52
CA ALA A 45 0.60 -0.85 24.56
C ALA A 45 -0.12 0.37 23.99
N ALA A 46 0.34 0.89 22.85
CA ALA A 46 -0.31 1.97 22.13
C ALA A 46 -1.72 1.57 21.65
N VAL A 47 -1.87 0.37 21.06
CA VAL A 47 -3.17 -0.16 20.61
C VAL A 47 -4.17 -0.23 21.76
N ARG A 48 -3.75 -0.73 22.94
CA ARG A 48 -4.60 -0.78 24.15
C ARG A 48 -5.01 0.62 24.61
N ARG A 49 -4.07 1.57 24.66
CA ARG A 49 -4.35 2.97 25.03
C ARG A 49 -5.33 3.63 24.07
N LEU A 50 -5.23 3.33 22.78
CA LEU A 50 -6.09 3.87 21.73
C LEU A 50 -7.46 3.20 21.66
N LEU A 51 -7.68 2.10 22.39
CA LEU A 51 -8.93 1.32 22.42
C LEU A 51 -9.42 0.87 21.05
N ILE A 52 -8.50 0.57 20.12
CA ILE A 52 -8.81 0.21 18.73
C ILE A 52 -8.90 -1.30 18.49
N ALA A 53 -8.62 -2.11 19.51
CA ALA A 53 -8.79 -3.57 19.46
C ALA A 53 -9.31 -4.08 20.83
N ASP A 54 -9.99 -5.23 20.82
CA ASP A 54 -10.49 -5.89 22.02
C ASP A 54 -9.41 -6.75 22.68
N GLU A 55 -8.58 -7.40 21.85
CA GLU A 55 -7.46 -8.23 22.27
C GLU A 55 -6.17 -7.80 21.56
N THR A 56 -5.04 -8.00 22.23
CA THR A 56 -3.71 -7.75 21.66
C THR A 56 -2.78 -8.91 21.96
N THR A 57 -1.98 -9.35 20.98
CA THR A 57 -1.01 -10.43 21.16
C THR A 57 0.22 -10.19 20.28
N ASP A 58 1.34 -10.80 20.61
CA ASP A 58 2.54 -10.87 19.79
C ASP A 58 2.66 -12.22 19.02
N ASP A 59 1.75 -13.16 19.30
CA ASP A 59 1.67 -14.45 18.61
C ASP A 59 0.64 -14.38 17.46
N PRO A 60 1.09 -14.46 16.18
CA PRO A 60 0.19 -14.46 15.04
C PRO A 60 -0.79 -15.65 15.01
N ALA A 61 -0.37 -16.83 15.50
CA ALA A 61 -1.24 -18.01 15.51
C ALA A 61 -2.39 -17.83 16.52
N ALA A 62 -2.10 -17.31 17.71
CA ALA A 62 -3.12 -16.98 18.69
C ALA A 62 -4.09 -15.89 18.18
N ALA A 63 -3.56 -14.89 17.44
CA ALA A 63 -4.38 -13.81 16.89
C ALA A 63 -5.46 -14.32 15.94
N VAL A 64 -5.14 -15.28 15.06
CA VAL A 64 -6.05 -15.77 14.02
C VAL A 64 -6.99 -16.87 14.48
N ALA A 65 -6.81 -17.40 15.68
CA ALA A 65 -7.66 -18.46 16.22
C ALA A 65 -9.14 -18.00 16.24
N GLY A 66 -10.01 -18.73 15.52
CA GLY A 66 -11.44 -18.41 15.41
C GLY A 66 -11.78 -17.17 14.58
N ALA A 67 -10.82 -16.49 13.94
CA ALA A 67 -11.08 -15.33 13.11
C ALA A 67 -11.86 -15.69 11.83
N ASP A 68 -12.84 -14.86 11.46
CA ASP A 68 -13.54 -14.94 10.17
C ASP A 68 -12.73 -14.27 9.07
N LEU A 69 -12.03 -13.21 9.45
CA LEU A 69 -11.16 -12.43 8.55
C LEU A 69 -9.80 -12.25 9.22
N VAL A 70 -8.76 -12.48 8.44
CA VAL A 70 -7.37 -12.16 8.79
C VAL A 70 -6.85 -11.12 7.80
N VAL A 71 -6.41 -9.98 8.31
CA VAL A 71 -5.82 -8.90 7.51
C VAL A 71 -4.32 -8.86 7.78
N ILE A 72 -3.50 -9.11 6.76
CA ILE A 72 -2.03 -9.01 6.84
C ILE A 72 -1.62 -7.60 6.44
N ALA A 73 -1.20 -6.80 7.41
CA ALA A 73 -0.83 -5.40 7.26
C ALA A 73 0.62 -5.14 7.73
N THR A 74 1.51 -6.10 7.49
CA THR A 74 2.95 -6.03 7.74
C THR A 74 3.71 -5.68 6.45
N PRO A 75 5.02 -5.38 6.51
CA PRO A 75 5.85 -5.35 5.31
C PRO A 75 5.81 -6.67 4.53
N LEU A 76 5.92 -6.60 3.19
CA LEU A 76 5.87 -7.76 2.29
C LEU A 76 6.90 -8.85 2.65
N SER A 77 8.10 -8.45 3.07
CA SER A 77 9.17 -9.37 3.48
C SER A 77 8.79 -10.31 4.64
N ALA A 78 7.72 -10.02 5.38
CA ALA A 78 7.25 -10.85 6.48
C ALA A 78 6.13 -11.84 6.07
N TYR A 79 5.60 -11.76 4.84
CA TYR A 79 4.40 -12.50 4.46
C TYR A 79 4.57 -14.01 4.54
N ALA A 80 5.63 -14.56 3.98
CA ALA A 80 5.88 -16.01 3.99
C ALA A 80 6.02 -16.55 5.43
N GLU A 81 6.75 -15.85 6.30
CA GLU A 81 6.92 -16.24 7.70
C GLU A 81 5.59 -16.20 8.46
N ILE A 82 4.81 -15.13 8.27
CA ILE A 82 3.49 -14.97 8.89
C ILE A 82 2.54 -16.04 8.39
N ALA A 83 2.48 -16.29 7.08
CA ALA A 83 1.64 -17.32 6.50
C ALA A 83 1.92 -18.70 7.11
N ALA A 84 3.19 -19.07 7.23
CA ALA A 84 3.58 -20.34 7.85
C ALA A 84 3.13 -20.46 9.32
N LYS A 85 3.18 -19.35 10.08
CA LYS A 85 2.76 -19.33 11.48
C LYS A 85 1.25 -19.39 11.65
N ILE A 86 0.48 -18.70 10.81
CA ILE A 86 -0.97 -18.62 10.97
C ILE A 86 -1.71 -19.80 10.33
N ALA A 87 -1.18 -20.40 9.26
CA ALA A 87 -1.87 -21.44 8.48
C ALA A 87 -2.46 -22.58 9.33
N PRO A 88 -1.74 -23.14 10.33
CA PRO A 88 -2.30 -24.22 11.15
C PRO A 88 -3.46 -23.80 12.06
N ALA A 89 -3.53 -22.50 12.41
CA ALA A 89 -4.52 -21.96 13.35
C ALA A 89 -5.76 -21.36 12.67
N LEU A 90 -5.76 -21.26 11.34
CA LEU A 90 -6.90 -20.76 10.58
C LEU A 90 -8.06 -21.76 10.62
N LYS A 91 -9.27 -21.26 10.89
CA LYS A 91 -10.48 -22.10 10.82
C LYS A 91 -10.94 -22.32 9.38
N ASP A 92 -11.79 -23.32 9.16
CA ASP A 92 -12.47 -23.51 7.88
C ASP A 92 -13.39 -22.32 7.57
N GLY A 93 -13.40 -21.89 6.32
CA GLY A 93 -14.14 -20.74 5.85
C GLY A 93 -13.51 -19.39 6.22
N ALA A 94 -12.34 -19.37 6.87
CA ALA A 94 -11.63 -18.12 7.14
C ALA A 94 -11.20 -17.44 5.83
N ILE A 95 -11.26 -16.12 5.82
CA ILE A 95 -10.79 -15.27 4.72
C ILE A 95 -9.48 -14.62 5.14
N VAL A 96 -8.45 -14.77 4.31
CA VAL A 96 -7.18 -14.05 4.46
C VAL A 96 -7.12 -12.98 3.37
N THR A 97 -6.85 -11.75 3.77
CA THR A 97 -6.60 -10.62 2.87
C THR A 97 -5.33 -9.90 3.30
N ASP A 98 -4.78 -9.09 2.43
CA ASP A 98 -3.62 -8.27 2.74
C ASP A 98 -3.82 -6.81 2.29
N VAL A 99 -2.86 -5.96 2.64
CA VAL A 99 -2.85 -4.54 2.26
C VAL A 99 -1.56 -4.15 1.54
N GLY A 100 -0.77 -5.11 1.10
CA GLY A 100 0.54 -4.89 0.48
C GLY A 100 0.46 -4.23 -0.88
N SER A 101 1.52 -3.55 -1.27
CA SER A 101 1.60 -2.78 -2.50
C SER A 101 2.01 -3.59 -3.73
N VAL A 102 2.35 -4.89 -3.59
CA VAL A 102 2.71 -5.79 -4.69
C VAL A 102 1.90 -7.08 -4.56
N LYS A 103 1.03 -7.34 -5.54
CA LYS A 103 0.04 -8.41 -5.43
C LYS A 103 0.56 -9.77 -5.85
N GLU A 104 1.41 -9.84 -6.87
CA GLU A 104 2.05 -11.11 -7.24
C GLU A 104 2.91 -11.67 -6.10
N ALA A 105 3.66 -10.81 -5.41
CA ALA A 105 4.43 -11.20 -4.24
C ALA A 105 3.52 -11.68 -3.09
N ALA A 106 2.42 -10.98 -2.81
CA ALA A 106 1.46 -11.40 -1.80
C ALA A 106 0.88 -12.79 -2.10
N ILE A 107 0.49 -13.05 -3.34
CA ILE A 107 -0.04 -14.35 -3.77
C ILE A 107 1.03 -15.44 -3.67
N ARG A 108 2.24 -15.17 -4.16
CA ARG A 108 3.38 -16.10 -4.11
C ARG A 108 3.66 -16.57 -2.67
N ASP A 109 3.62 -15.64 -1.72
CA ASP A 109 4.05 -15.91 -0.34
C ASP A 109 2.90 -16.44 0.55
N LEU A 110 1.65 -16.09 0.24
CA LEU A 110 0.50 -16.50 1.05
C LEU A 110 -0.19 -17.76 0.54
N ARG A 111 -0.50 -17.83 -0.77
CA ARG A 111 -1.36 -18.91 -1.31
C ARG A 111 -0.84 -20.32 -1.04
N PRO A 112 0.46 -20.65 -1.19
CA PRO A 112 0.96 -22.00 -0.98
C PRO A 112 0.84 -22.51 0.46
N MET A 113 0.71 -21.61 1.44
CA MET A 113 0.61 -21.96 2.85
C MET A 113 -0.82 -22.18 3.31
N LEU A 114 -1.80 -21.73 2.53
CA LEU A 114 -3.21 -21.83 2.88
C LEU A 114 -3.79 -23.17 2.40
N ARG A 115 -4.41 -23.90 3.34
CA ARG A 115 -5.10 -25.16 3.05
C ARG A 115 -6.43 -24.95 2.36
N ASP A 116 -6.98 -26.02 1.81
CA ASP A 116 -8.35 -26.03 1.28
C ASP A 116 -9.34 -25.60 2.38
N GLY A 117 -10.39 -24.88 1.95
CA GLY A 117 -11.38 -24.30 2.87
C GLY A 117 -10.99 -22.94 3.47
N VAL A 118 -9.77 -22.44 3.25
CA VAL A 118 -9.35 -21.06 3.56
C VAL A 118 -9.30 -20.25 2.27
N HIS A 119 -9.89 -19.06 2.29
CA HIS A 119 -10.01 -18.22 1.10
C HIS A 119 -8.97 -17.10 1.13
N LEU A 120 -8.23 -16.93 0.04
CA LEU A 120 -7.33 -15.79 -0.15
C LEU A 120 -7.99 -14.74 -1.07
N VAL A 121 -8.08 -13.52 -0.58
CA VAL A 121 -8.54 -12.35 -1.36
C VAL A 121 -7.50 -11.24 -1.22
N PRO A 122 -6.46 -11.21 -2.07
CA PRO A 122 -5.42 -10.19 -1.97
C PRO A 122 -6.00 -8.80 -2.27
N GLY A 123 -5.56 -7.80 -1.48
CA GLY A 123 -6.02 -6.44 -1.61
C GLY A 123 -4.90 -5.41 -1.47
N HIS A 124 -5.15 -4.24 -2.04
CA HIS A 124 -4.29 -3.08 -1.90
C HIS A 124 -5.13 -1.82 -1.74
N PRO A 125 -5.35 -1.33 -0.52
CA PRO A 125 -5.89 0.00 -0.30
C PRO A 125 -4.83 1.03 -0.69
N VAL A 126 -5.07 1.76 -1.81
CA VAL A 126 -4.16 2.78 -2.32
C VAL A 126 -4.34 4.06 -1.49
N ALA A 127 -3.89 4.00 -0.26
CA ALA A 127 -3.97 5.06 0.73
C ALA A 127 -2.77 5.01 1.68
N GLY A 128 -2.43 6.15 2.28
CA GLY A 128 -1.32 6.24 3.23
C GLY A 128 -0.80 7.66 3.37
N THR A 129 0.08 7.82 4.35
CA THR A 129 0.88 9.02 4.58
C THR A 129 2.33 8.60 4.84
N GLU A 130 3.23 9.56 4.95
CA GLU A 130 4.63 9.34 5.34
C GLU A 130 4.81 8.94 6.81
N HIS A 131 3.76 9.01 7.62
CA HIS A 131 3.80 8.64 9.04
C HIS A 131 3.59 7.14 9.24
N SER A 132 4.07 6.61 10.36
CA SER A 132 4.00 5.19 10.71
C SER A 132 3.53 4.98 12.15
N GLY A 133 3.13 3.73 12.44
CA GLY A 133 2.67 3.35 13.78
C GLY A 133 1.17 3.50 14.00
N PRO A 134 0.65 2.97 15.13
CA PRO A 134 -0.79 2.96 15.41
C PRO A 134 -1.37 4.34 15.76
N GLU A 135 -0.56 5.26 16.26
CA GLU A 135 -0.96 6.64 16.56
C GLU A 135 -1.22 7.45 15.29
N ALA A 136 -0.54 7.14 14.19
CA ALA A 136 -0.70 7.83 12.93
C ALA A 136 -1.99 7.46 12.17
N GLY A 137 -2.66 6.37 12.56
CA GLY A 137 -3.87 5.90 11.90
C GLY A 137 -5.10 6.75 12.19
N PHE A 138 -5.99 6.88 11.20
CA PHE A 138 -7.29 7.56 11.31
C PHE A 138 -8.29 6.93 10.33
N ALA A 139 -9.57 6.94 10.68
CA ALA A 139 -10.59 6.21 9.92
C ALA A 139 -10.86 6.82 8.53
N GLU A 140 -10.70 8.12 8.39
CA GLU A 140 -10.96 8.89 7.17
C GLU A 140 -9.87 8.72 6.10
N MET A 141 -8.74 8.06 6.42
CA MET A 141 -7.63 7.83 5.49
C MET A 141 -8.06 7.16 4.19
N PHE A 142 -9.12 6.37 4.26
CA PHE A 142 -9.61 5.57 3.14
C PHE A 142 -10.68 6.28 2.28
N HIS A 143 -11.24 7.40 2.75
CA HIS A 143 -12.36 8.09 2.08
C HIS A 143 -12.00 8.44 0.64
N ASP A 144 -12.90 8.03 -0.29
CA ASP A 144 -12.79 8.27 -1.72
C ASP A 144 -11.52 7.72 -2.40
N ARG A 145 -10.72 6.92 -1.67
CA ARG A 145 -9.53 6.24 -2.23
C ARG A 145 -9.91 4.94 -2.91
N TRP A 146 -9.01 4.44 -3.75
CA TRP A 146 -9.18 3.15 -4.40
C TRP A 146 -8.68 2.01 -3.52
N CYS A 147 -9.45 0.93 -3.47
CA CYS A 147 -8.98 -0.37 -3.03
C CYS A 147 -9.00 -1.33 -4.23
N ILE A 148 -7.86 -1.88 -4.56
CA ILE A 148 -7.72 -2.83 -5.67
C ILE A 148 -7.67 -4.24 -5.08
N LEU A 149 -8.63 -5.09 -5.46
CA LEU A 149 -8.64 -6.51 -5.12
C LEU A 149 -8.16 -7.32 -6.31
N THR A 150 -7.33 -8.32 -6.05
CA THR A 150 -6.79 -9.18 -7.11
C THR A 150 -7.18 -10.64 -6.86
N PRO A 151 -8.48 -10.99 -7.04
CA PRO A 151 -8.96 -12.35 -6.79
C PRO A 151 -8.25 -13.34 -7.71
N LEU A 152 -7.95 -14.52 -7.15
CA LEU A 152 -7.46 -15.66 -7.92
C LEU A 152 -8.62 -16.35 -8.64
N PRO A 153 -8.35 -17.18 -9.67
CA PRO A 153 -9.40 -17.92 -10.38
C PRO A 153 -10.25 -18.84 -9.47
N ASP A 154 -9.69 -19.33 -8.38
CA ASP A 154 -10.33 -20.18 -7.37
C ASP A 154 -10.88 -19.39 -6.17
N THR A 155 -10.83 -18.06 -6.18
CA THR A 155 -11.39 -17.23 -5.11
C THR A 155 -12.91 -17.40 -5.03
N ALA A 156 -13.42 -17.85 -3.88
CA ALA A 156 -14.85 -18.00 -3.66
C ALA A 156 -15.58 -16.64 -3.78
N PRO A 157 -16.66 -16.56 -4.60
CA PRO A 157 -17.39 -15.30 -4.80
C PRO A 157 -17.89 -14.66 -3.49
N GLY A 158 -18.30 -15.48 -2.52
CA GLY A 158 -18.73 -14.99 -1.20
C GLY A 158 -17.60 -14.37 -0.38
N ALA A 159 -16.37 -14.88 -0.47
CA ALA A 159 -15.21 -14.31 0.18
C ALA A 159 -14.84 -12.95 -0.46
N LEU A 160 -14.82 -12.88 -1.80
CA LEU A 160 -14.59 -11.63 -2.53
C LEU A 160 -15.64 -10.57 -2.17
N ALA A 161 -16.92 -10.94 -2.13
CA ALA A 161 -18.00 -10.03 -1.77
C ALA A 161 -17.85 -9.47 -0.35
N LYS A 162 -17.44 -10.30 0.62
CA LYS A 162 -17.21 -9.85 2.01
C LYS A 162 -16.03 -8.89 2.11
N VAL A 163 -14.90 -9.16 1.43
CA VAL A 163 -13.75 -8.25 1.44
C VAL A 163 -14.08 -6.95 0.71
N THR A 164 -14.85 -7.01 -0.39
CA THR A 164 -15.39 -5.82 -1.06
C THR A 164 -16.22 -4.98 -0.11
N ALA A 165 -17.16 -5.60 0.61
CA ALA A 165 -18.01 -4.89 1.57
C ALA A 165 -17.21 -4.26 2.73
N LEU A 166 -16.12 -4.89 3.18
CA LEU A 166 -15.21 -4.31 4.18
C LEU A 166 -14.61 -2.99 3.71
N TRP A 167 -14.08 -2.96 2.49
CA TRP A 167 -13.47 -1.74 1.97
C TRP A 167 -14.50 -0.68 1.58
N GLN A 168 -15.71 -1.08 1.17
CA GLN A 168 -16.83 -0.16 0.99
C GLN A 168 -17.31 0.44 2.34
N LEU A 169 -17.28 -0.32 3.43
CA LEU A 169 -17.52 0.19 4.78
C LEU A 169 -16.48 1.28 5.14
N ALA A 170 -15.24 1.12 4.70
CA ALA A 170 -14.19 2.14 4.83
C ALA A 170 -14.33 3.31 3.83
N GLN A 171 -15.44 3.36 3.06
CA GLN A 171 -15.77 4.37 2.05
C GLN A 171 -14.77 4.42 0.87
N MET A 172 -14.15 3.27 0.56
CA MET A 172 -13.27 3.13 -0.60
C MET A 172 -14.05 2.79 -1.87
N LYS A 173 -13.52 3.22 -3.00
CA LYS A 173 -13.92 2.75 -4.34
C LYS A 173 -13.21 1.42 -4.61
N VAL A 174 -13.96 0.33 -4.68
CA VAL A 174 -13.37 -1.01 -4.87
C VAL A 174 -13.41 -1.40 -6.34
N VAL A 175 -12.28 -1.88 -6.85
CA VAL A 175 -12.14 -2.42 -8.20
C VAL A 175 -11.38 -3.75 -8.15
N THR A 176 -11.64 -4.62 -9.12
CA THR A 176 -10.91 -5.88 -9.28
C THR A 176 -10.08 -5.87 -10.55
N MET A 177 -8.88 -6.45 -10.50
CA MET A 177 -8.04 -6.69 -11.66
C MET A 177 -7.08 -7.87 -11.40
N PRO A 178 -6.45 -8.45 -12.44
CA PRO A 178 -5.38 -9.44 -12.26
C PRO A 178 -4.17 -8.85 -11.51
N ALA A 179 -3.48 -9.66 -10.71
CA ALA A 179 -2.32 -9.22 -9.90
C ALA A 179 -1.18 -8.67 -10.76
N GLU A 180 -0.85 -9.32 -11.87
CA GLU A 180 0.16 -8.83 -12.82
C GLU A 180 -0.19 -7.44 -13.35
N HIS A 181 -1.47 -7.23 -13.73
CA HIS A 181 -1.92 -5.92 -14.22
C HIS A 181 -1.81 -4.84 -13.13
N HIS A 182 -2.23 -5.18 -11.90
CA HIS A 182 -2.07 -4.31 -10.74
C HIS A 182 -0.61 -3.87 -10.58
N ASP A 183 0.33 -4.83 -10.54
CA ASP A 183 1.74 -4.57 -10.27
C ASP A 183 2.39 -3.70 -11.37
N ARG A 184 1.99 -3.88 -12.63
CA ARG A 184 2.41 -3.03 -13.76
C ARG A 184 1.84 -1.60 -13.66
N VAL A 185 0.57 -1.44 -13.31
CA VAL A 185 -0.06 -0.12 -13.12
C VAL A 185 0.63 0.62 -11.96
N LEU A 186 0.85 -0.06 -10.84
CA LEU A 186 1.47 0.56 -9.66
C LEU A 186 2.98 0.83 -9.87
N ALA A 187 3.67 0.06 -10.70
CA ALA A 187 5.03 0.39 -11.10
C ALA A 187 5.13 1.79 -11.70
N MET A 188 4.18 2.16 -12.57
CA MET A 188 4.16 3.49 -13.20
C MET A 188 3.56 4.57 -12.30
N THR A 189 2.45 4.30 -11.62
CA THR A 189 1.68 5.34 -10.93
C THR A 189 2.16 5.63 -9.51
N SER A 190 2.93 4.71 -8.91
CA SER A 190 3.40 4.81 -7.54
C SER A 190 4.91 4.56 -7.41
N HIS A 191 5.42 3.42 -7.90
CA HIS A 191 6.78 3.02 -7.61
C HIS A 191 7.82 3.91 -8.30
N LEU A 192 7.67 4.15 -9.60
CA LEU A 192 8.56 5.05 -10.34
C LEU A 192 8.58 6.48 -9.75
N PRO A 193 7.45 7.13 -9.45
CA PRO A 193 7.45 8.44 -8.79
C PRO A 193 8.25 8.49 -7.48
N HIS A 194 8.12 7.45 -6.63
CA HIS A 194 8.90 7.40 -5.39
C HIS A 194 10.40 7.22 -5.65
N LEU A 195 10.78 6.35 -6.60
CA LEU A 195 12.18 6.18 -6.98
C LEU A 195 12.78 7.50 -7.48
N ILE A 196 12.06 8.23 -8.34
CA ILE A 196 12.50 9.52 -8.83
C ILE A 196 12.63 10.53 -7.69
N ALA A 197 11.68 10.56 -6.75
CA ALA A 197 11.74 11.46 -5.59
C ALA A 197 12.97 11.16 -4.72
N TYR A 198 13.27 9.90 -4.40
CA TYR A 198 14.50 9.52 -3.71
C TYR A 198 15.75 9.91 -4.48
N THR A 199 15.74 9.69 -5.81
CA THR A 199 16.89 9.99 -6.67
C THR A 199 17.16 11.50 -6.73
N ILE A 200 16.13 12.34 -6.89
CA ILE A 200 16.28 13.80 -6.91
C ILE A 200 16.87 14.31 -5.60
N VAL A 201 16.40 13.82 -4.46
CA VAL A 201 16.94 14.18 -3.14
C VAL A 201 18.40 13.75 -3.02
N GLY A 202 18.72 12.51 -3.45
CA GLY A 202 20.11 12.02 -3.48
C GLY A 202 21.01 12.86 -4.37
N THR A 203 20.54 13.22 -5.57
CA THR A 203 21.28 14.09 -6.51
C THR A 203 21.52 15.47 -5.91
N ALA A 204 20.51 16.08 -5.30
CA ALA A 204 20.65 17.38 -4.64
C ALA A 204 21.67 17.34 -3.48
N ASN A 205 21.71 16.23 -2.74
CA ASN A 205 22.68 16.04 -1.64
C ASN A 205 24.12 15.77 -2.14
N ALA A 206 24.29 15.30 -3.38
CA ALA A 206 25.60 15.08 -3.99
C ALA A 206 26.22 16.35 -4.59
N LEU A 207 25.47 17.45 -4.68
CA LEU A 207 26.00 18.76 -5.02
C LEU A 207 26.91 19.25 -3.86
N GLY A 208 27.96 20.02 -4.17
CA GLY A 208 28.90 20.54 -3.16
C GLY A 208 28.20 21.27 -2.00
N ASP A 209 28.84 21.32 -0.84
CA ASP A 209 28.24 21.79 0.40
C ASP A 209 27.65 23.22 0.31
N ASP A 210 28.26 24.09 -0.50
CA ASP A 210 27.77 25.45 -0.74
C ASP A 210 26.40 25.46 -1.46
N LEU A 211 26.26 24.64 -2.50
CA LEU A 211 25.00 24.49 -3.25
C LEU A 211 23.91 23.75 -2.46
N LYS A 212 24.30 22.81 -1.60
CA LYS A 212 23.36 22.02 -0.80
C LYS A 212 22.53 22.87 0.15
N SER A 213 23.15 23.82 0.84
CA SER A 213 22.46 24.75 1.74
C SER A 213 21.48 25.66 1.00
N GLU A 214 21.88 26.12 -0.18
CA GLU A 214 21.05 26.95 -1.05
C GLU A 214 19.89 26.16 -1.66
N VAL A 215 20.10 24.92 -2.14
CA VAL A 215 19.04 24.04 -2.62
C VAL A 215 17.98 23.80 -1.54
N ILE A 216 18.38 23.57 -0.29
CA ILE A 216 17.45 23.44 0.83
C ILE A 216 16.72 24.76 1.09
N ALA A 217 17.44 25.88 1.18
CA ALA A 217 16.89 27.19 1.49
C ALA A 217 15.93 27.71 0.40
N PHE A 218 16.25 27.46 -0.88
CA PHE A 218 15.45 27.90 -2.02
C PHE A 218 14.47 26.84 -2.54
N SER A 219 14.30 25.72 -1.82
CA SER A 219 13.31 24.70 -2.15
C SER A 219 11.90 25.27 -2.11
N ALA A 220 11.45 25.76 -3.27
CA ALA A 220 10.08 26.21 -3.46
C ALA A 220 9.10 25.04 -3.56
N GLY A 221 7.80 25.33 -3.63
CA GLY A 221 6.73 24.34 -3.60
C GLY A 221 6.95 23.13 -4.50
N GLY A 222 7.45 23.33 -5.75
CA GLY A 222 7.65 22.22 -6.68
C GLY A 222 8.63 21.14 -6.20
N PHE A 223 9.81 21.52 -5.67
CA PHE A 223 10.77 20.58 -5.13
C PHE A 223 10.24 19.91 -3.85
N ARG A 224 9.75 20.73 -2.91
CA ARG A 224 9.24 20.26 -1.62
C ARG A 224 8.07 19.28 -1.80
N ASP A 225 7.08 19.66 -2.63
CA ASP A 225 5.86 18.88 -2.78
C ASP A 225 6.14 17.56 -3.55
N PHE A 226 6.99 17.61 -4.57
CA PHE A 226 7.38 16.41 -5.31
C PHE A 226 8.24 15.44 -4.47
N THR A 227 9.17 15.96 -3.67
CA THR A 227 10.08 15.13 -2.86
C THR A 227 9.51 14.71 -1.51
N ARG A 228 8.32 15.19 -1.12
CA ARG A 228 7.66 14.82 0.14
C ARG A 228 7.57 13.31 0.32
N ILE A 229 7.27 12.58 -0.75
CA ILE A 229 7.15 11.12 -0.74
C ILE A 229 8.47 10.38 -0.48
N ALA A 230 9.62 11.03 -0.64
CA ALA A 230 10.93 10.47 -0.28
C ALA A 230 11.18 10.41 1.24
N ALA A 231 10.27 10.95 2.06
CA ALA A 231 10.29 10.79 3.53
C ALA A 231 9.63 9.49 4.01
N SER A 232 9.13 8.66 3.09
CA SER A 232 8.49 7.37 3.40
C SER A 232 9.49 6.34 3.94
N ASP A 233 8.96 5.27 4.60
CA ASP A 233 9.77 4.21 5.21
C ASP A 233 10.68 3.51 4.20
N PRO A 234 12.00 3.50 4.40
CA PRO A 234 12.95 2.96 3.43
C PRO A 234 12.90 1.42 3.32
N VAL A 235 12.52 0.72 4.39
CA VAL A 235 12.40 -0.75 4.38
C VAL A 235 11.21 -1.17 3.54
N MET A 236 10.07 -0.48 3.71
CA MET A 236 8.88 -0.72 2.90
C MET A 236 9.17 -0.52 1.40
N TRP A 237 9.83 0.59 1.03
CA TRP A 237 10.15 0.88 -0.38
C TRP A 237 11.17 -0.08 -0.97
N ARG A 238 12.20 -0.45 -0.21
CA ARG A 238 13.13 -1.53 -0.61
C ARG A 238 12.34 -2.80 -0.97
N ASP A 239 11.44 -3.22 -0.09
CA ASP A 239 10.67 -4.45 -0.29
C ASP A 239 9.73 -4.34 -1.51
N ILE A 240 9.10 -3.18 -1.72
CA ILE A 240 8.28 -2.92 -2.91
C ILE A 240 9.11 -3.04 -4.20
N PHE A 241 10.25 -2.37 -4.29
CA PHE A 241 11.09 -2.40 -5.48
C PHE A 241 11.62 -3.80 -5.79
N LEU A 242 12.04 -4.54 -4.77
CA LEU A 242 12.57 -5.89 -4.96
C LEU A 242 11.49 -6.91 -5.32
N ASN A 243 10.28 -6.76 -4.82
CA ASN A 243 9.17 -7.68 -5.10
C ASN A 243 8.43 -7.35 -6.39
N ASN A 244 8.42 -6.09 -6.86
CA ASN A 244 7.88 -5.70 -8.17
C ASN A 244 8.99 -5.39 -9.19
N ARG A 245 10.09 -6.14 -9.11
CA ARG A 245 11.36 -5.82 -9.78
C ARG A 245 11.21 -5.68 -11.28
N GLU A 246 10.60 -6.64 -11.95
CA GLU A 246 10.53 -6.68 -13.41
C GLU A 246 9.69 -5.52 -13.97
N ALA A 247 8.50 -5.29 -13.41
CA ALA A 247 7.65 -4.17 -13.83
C ALA A 247 8.30 -2.81 -13.54
N VAL A 248 9.01 -2.69 -12.40
CA VAL A 248 9.73 -1.45 -12.06
C VAL A 248 10.91 -1.22 -13.02
N LEU A 249 11.67 -2.25 -13.36
CA LEU A 249 12.78 -2.11 -14.31
C LEU A 249 12.29 -1.72 -15.72
N ASP A 250 11.17 -2.27 -16.20
CA ASP A 250 10.58 -1.90 -17.49
C ASP A 250 10.21 -0.40 -17.52
N VAL A 251 9.55 0.11 -16.50
CA VAL A 251 9.18 1.53 -16.45
C VAL A 251 10.38 2.45 -16.24
N ILE A 252 11.41 2.03 -15.50
CA ILE A 252 12.68 2.78 -15.35
C ILE A 252 13.39 2.90 -16.69
N GLN A 253 13.45 1.81 -17.46
CA GLN A 253 14.09 1.84 -18.77
C GLN A 253 13.42 2.87 -19.68
N ARG A 254 12.10 2.82 -19.83
CA ARG A 254 11.33 3.78 -20.63
C ARG A 254 11.52 5.22 -20.16
N PHE A 255 11.45 5.45 -18.87
CA PHE A 255 11.69 6.77 -18.28
C PHE A 255 13.11 7.29 -18.59
N SER A 256 14.11 6.42 -18.53
CA SER A 256 15.50 6.77 -18.82
C SER A 256 15.73 7.09 -20.29
N GLU A 257 15.06 6.38 -21.19
CA GLU A 257 15.05 6.66 -22.63
C GLU A 257 14.44 8.04 -22.93
N ASP A 258 13.28 8.33 -22.35
CA ASP A 258 12.61 9.64 -22.49
C ASP A 258 13.47 10.77 -21.92
N LEU A 259 14.06 10.58 -20.73
CA LEU A 259 14.95 11.56 -20.10
C LEU A 259 16.20 11.81 -20.96
N THR A 260 16.76 10.76 -21.54
CA THR A 260 17.91 10.88 -22.46
C THR A 260 17.56 11.64 -23.72
N ALA A 261 16.36 11.44 -24.27
CA ALA A 261 15.88 12.18 -25.43
C ALA A 261 15.73 13.69 -25.12
N LEU A 262 15.12 14.01 -23.98
CA LEU A 262 14.99 15.41 -23.50
C LEU A 262 16.36 16.05 -23.22
N GLN A 263 17.28 15.32 -22.57
CA GLN A 263 18.65 15.79 -22.36
C GLN A 263 19.36 16.13 -23.69
N ARG A 264 19.15 15.32 -24.73
CA ARG A 264 19.71 15.57 -26.07
C ARG A 264 19.11 16.83 -26.69
N ALA A 265 17.79 16.99 -26.62
CA ALA A 265 17.11 18.18 -27.12
C ALA A 265 17.59 19.47 -26.43
N ILE A 266 17.75 19.43 -25.09
CA ILE A 266 18.32 20.56 -24.33
C ILE A 266 19.73 20.88 -24.80
N ARG A 267 20.61 19.86 -24.92
CA ARG A 267 22.01 20.04 -25.35
C ARG A 267 22.11 20.68 -26.75
N ARG A 268 21.16 20.41 -27.64
CA ARG A 268 21.14 20.89 -29.00
C ARG A 268 20.35 22.20 -29.20
N GLY A 269 19.68 22.66 -28.14
CA GLY A 269 18.83 23.86 -28.22
C GLY A 269 17.55 23.64 -29.05
N GLU A 270 17.04 22.41 -29.13
CA GLU A 270 15.85 22.04 -29.93
C GLU A 270 14.57 22.48 -29.18
N GLY A 271 14.29 23.80 -29.17
CA GLY A 271 13.16 24.37 -28.42
C GLY A 271 11.81 23.82 -28.82
N ASP A 272 11.54 23.70 -30.11
CA ASP A 272 10.27 23.19 -30.64
C ASP A 272 10.01 21.75 -30.20
N THR A 273 11.03 20.90 -30.19
CA THR A 273 10.94 19.51 -29.70
C THR A 273 10.54 19.46 -28.23
N LEU A 274 11.11 20.33 -27.39
CA LEU A 274 10.78 20.42 -25.96
C LEU A 274 9.35 20.94 -25.76
N GLU A 275 8.97 21.99 -26.48
CA GLU A 275 7.63 22.57 -26.39
C GLU A 275 6.55 21.56 -26.79
N ASP A 276 6.72 20.84 -27.87
CA ASP A 276 5.81 19.80 -28.34
C ASP A 276 5.65 18.68 -27.29
N TRP A 277 6.77 18.26 -26.67
CA TRP A 277 6.73 17.27 -25.59
C TRP A 277 5.91 17.78 -24.40
N PHE A 278 6.17 19.00 -23.96
CA PHE A 278 5.47 19.59 -22.82
C PHE A 278 3.99 19.86 -23.11
N ILE A 279 3.62 20.23 -24.33
CA ILE A 279 2.21 20.38 -24.73
C ILE A 279 1.46 19.04 -24.60
N ARG A 280 2.02 17.96 -25.15
CA ARG A 280 1.42 16.63 -25.07
C ARG A 280 1.28 16.15 -23.61
N THR A 281 2.33 16.23 -22.83
CA THR A 281 2.30 15.77 -21.41
C THR A 281 1.38 16.63 -20.56
N ARG A 282 1.30 17.94 -20.79
CA ARG A 282 0.33 18.84 -20.15
C ARG A 282 -1.12 18.45 -20.45
N ALA A 283 -1.43 18.05 -21.66
CA ALA A 283 -2.77 17.61 -22.04
C ALA A 283 -3.16 16.34 -21.26
N ILE A 284 -2.24 15.36 -21.16
CA ILE A 284 -2.45 14.14 -20.37
C ILE A 284 -2.67 14.50 -18.87
N ARG A 285 -1.84 15.39 -18.31
CA ARG A 285 -2.00 15.78 -16.88
C ARG A 285 -3.35 16.45 -16.61
N ARG A 286 -3.85 17.25 -17.54
CA ARG A 286 -5.18 17.87 -17.42
C ARG A 286 -6.29 16.82 -17.38
N SER A 287 -6.25 15.81 -18.23
CA SER A 287 -7.25 14.71 -18.18
C SER A 287 -7.22 13.94 -16.87
N VAL A 288 -6.05 13.76 -16.24
CA VAL A 288 -5.94 13.13 -14.91
C VAL A 288 -6.61 13.98 -13.82
N ILE A 289 -6.47 15.30 -13.88
CA ILE A 289 -7.13 16.22 -12.94
C ILE A 289 -8.66 16.18 -13.13
N GLU A 290 -9.13 16.23 -14.38
CA GLU A 290 -10.55 16.15 -14.72
C GLU A 290 -11.19 14.84 -14.25
N ALA A 291 -10.44 13.74 -14.24
CA ALA A 291 -10.87 12.45 -13.70
C ALA A 291 -10.99 12.45 -12.14
N LYS A 292 -10.77 13.57 -11.45
CA LYS A 292 -10.86 13.74 -9.99
C LYS A 292 -9.97 12.75 -9.20
N GLN A 293 -8.82 12.41 -9.75
CA GLN A 293 -7.85 11.51 -9.13
C GLN A 293 -6.63 12.25 -8.55
N ALA A 294 -6.69 13.56 -8.48
CA ALA A 294 -5.63 14.42 -7.96
C ALA A 294 -6.00 14.93 -6.55
#